data_d88879d5a30b689de57ac21dd33fe424
#
_entry.id   d88879d5a30b689de57ac21dd33fe424
#
_cell.length_a   1.000
_cell.length_b   1.000
_cell.length_c   1.000
_cell.angle_alpha   90.00
_cell.angle_beta   90.00
_cell.angle_gamma   90.00
#
_symmetry.space_group_name_H-M   'P 1'
#
loop_
_entity.id
_entity.type
_entity.pdbx_description
1 polymer ?
#
loop_
_entity_poly.entity_id
_entity_poly.type
_entity_poly.pdbx_seq_one_letter_code
_entity_poly.pdbx_strand_id
1 'polypeptide(L)'
;MKKLLLMLCLCGTFVACGEKKSEDTTAAGGNKVHLTFATQEVGTGAYQYASAISNVFLKGLPEGSNIDLTTESPGGVGAPIVLENEQCDIIMSNAGPAKWSEESGILGKEPTKSTTAIAGGLGHDFLNVLFTKEFVDKTGITTVEELVEKKYPVRIAIKKIGTLGNLAGVKLFETFGVTFDDIRSWGGSVDLLGGDAIKIYLQDGKADMTIDHVAAGQANTTELCMTKAMYFPQLSQDTLNKLANAGFDYIDIDANTWNGQTNVIKSVGSQQVILVHKNMDNDTAYSLAKSLCEGKDELASQLAALSYFNPATAGTPAQTGVKLHPGAERYYKEKGYLK
;
A
#
# COMPACT_ATOMS: atom_id res chain seq x y z
N MET A 1 14.26 79.11 24.46
CA MET A 1 14.69 80.28 23.60
C MET A 1 14.73 79.82 22.16
N LYS A 2 13.97 80.53 21.32
CA LYS A 2 14.10 80.76 19.88
C LYS A 2 14.29 79.53 18.96
N LYS A 3 13.21 79.17 18.18
CA LYS A 3 12.93 79.66 16.80
C LYS A 3 14.01 79.22 15.82
N LEU A 4 13.68 78.44 14.74
CA LEU A 4 13.24 79.02 13.47
C LEU A 4 12.82 77.96 12.46
N LEU A 5 11.73 78.24 11.87
CA LEU A 5 11.10 77.78 10.67
C LEU A 5 11.98 77.94 9.42
N LEU A 6 12.04 77.06 8.47
CA LEU A 6 12.01 77.41 7.06
C LEU A 6 11.50 76.26 6.16
N MET A 7 10.60 76.64 5.36
CA MET A 7 9.86 75.93 4.31
C MET A 7 10.58 76.20 2.98
N LEU A 8 10.72 75.25 2.07
CA LEU A 8 10.54 75.45 0.62
C LEU A 8 10.58 74.15 -0.19
N CYS A 9 9.53 73.82 -0.72
CA CYS A 9 9.06 73.59 -2.09
C CYS A 9 9.92 72.81 -3.12
N LEU A 10 9.21 71.80 -3.68
CA LEU A 10 9.04 71.41 -5.10
C LEU A 10 10.24 70.83 -5.87
N CYS A 11 10.11 69.61 -6.34
CA CYS A 11 9.78 69.26 -7.72
C CYS A 11 9.82 67.75 -7.90
N GLY A 12 8.82 67.23 -8.54
CA GLY A 12 8.59 65.81 -8.80
C GLY A 12 9.42 65.23 -9.95
N THR A 13 9.62 63.95 -9.87
CA THR A 13 9.75 63.10 -11.07
C THR A 13 9.06 61.76 -10.80
N PHE A 14 8.06 61.51 -11.56
CA PHE A 14 7.40 60.18 -11.69
C PHE A 14 8.41 59.19 -12.27
N VAL A 15 8.76 58.14 -11.49
CA VAL A 15 9.31 56.91 -12.05
C VAL A 15 8.30 55.81 -11.76
N ALA A 16 7.64 55.35 -12.80
CA ALA A 16 6.80 54.16 -12.77
C ALA A 16 7.70 52.93 -12.57
N CYS A 17 7.69 52.34 -11.38
CA CYS A 17 8.18 50.99 -11.15
C CYS A 17 7.00 50.07 -11.13
N GLY A 18 6.99 49.13 -12.09
CA GLY A 18 5.97 48.10 -12.20
C GLY A 18 5.91 47.24 -10.93
N GLU A 19 4.72 47.14 -10.40
CA GLU A 19 4.37 46.13 -9.41
C GLU A 19 4.53 44.77 -10.02
N LYS A 20 5.54 44.00 -9.55
CA LYS A 20 5.50 42.54 -9.63
C LYS A 20 4.38 42.09 -8.70
N LYS A 21 3.29 41.65 -9.28
CA LYS A 21 2.32 40.79 -8.59
C LYS A 21 3.09 39.59 -8.03
N SER A 22 3.31 39.55 -6.74
CA SER A 22 3.52 38.33 -6.01
C SER A 22 2.23 37.56 -6.16
N GLU A 23 2.30 36.38 -6.80
CA GLU A 23 1.24 35.38 -6.71
C GLU A 23 1.15 35.00 -5.24
N ASP A 24 0.17 35.58 -4.58
CA ASP A 24 -0.28 35.16 -3.26
C ASP A 24 -0.87 33.77 -3.43
N THR A 25 -0.12 32.75 -3.04
CA THR A 25 -0.66 31.43 -2.79
C THR A 25 -1.59 31.56 -1.58
N THR A 26 -2.84 31.90 -1.84
CA THR A 26 -3.91 31.84 -0.83
C THR A 26 -4.00 30.41 -0.35
N ALA A 27 -3.51 30.16 0.85
CA ALA A 27 -3.87 29.00 1.65
C ALA A 27 -5.40 28.91 1.65
N ALA A 28 -5.95 27.78 1.25
CA ALA A 28 -7.38 27.54 1.26
C ALA A 28 -7.89 27.76 2.68
N GLY A 29 -8.70 28.79 2.87
CA GLY A 29 -9.37 29.12 4.15
C GLY A 29 -10.52 28.16 4.42
N GLY A 30 -10.23 26.86 4.56
CA GLY A 30 -11.18 25.82 4.97
C GLY A 30 -11.18 25.65 6.49
N ASN A 31 -12.25 25.03 7.02
CA ASN A 31 -12.31 24.62 8.42
C ASN A 31 -11.23 23.55 8.69
N LYS A 32 -10.65 23.60 9.88
CA LYS A 32 -9.75 22.53 10.36
C LYS A 32 -10.45 21.19 10.33
N VAL A 33 -9.74 20.16 9.92
CA VAL A 33 -10.25 18.80 9.92
C VAL A 33 -9.42 17.92 10.84
N HIS A 34 -10.09 17.00 11.51
CA HIS A 34 -9.45 15.93 12.25
C HIS A 34 -9.81 14.63 11.58
N LEU A 35 -8.81 13.88 11.14
CA LEU A 35 -8.99 12.61 10.42
C LEU A 35 -8.29 11.49 11.18
N THR A 36 -8.88 10.32 11.14
CA THR A 36 -8.26 9.07 11.60
C THR A 36 -7.75 8.27 10.41
N PHE A 37 -6.49 7.87 10.43
CA PHE A 37 -5.91 7.00 9.43
C PHE A 37 -5.59 5.65 10.07
N ALA A 38 -6.43 4.65 9.80
CA ALA A 38 -6.22 3.32 10.33
C ALA A 38 -5.09 2.59 9.59
N THR A 39 -4.13 2.09 10.36
CA THR A 39 -2.98 1.32 9.89
C THR A 39 -2.78 0.07 10.73
N GLN A 40 -1.78 -0.73 10.42
CA GLN A 40 -1.34 -1.86 11.22
C GLN A 40 -0.36 -1.41 12.31
N GLU A 41 0.12 -2.35 13.12
CA GLU A 41 1.06 -2.12 14.21
C GLU A 41 2.32 -1.34 13.77
N VAL A 42 2.88 -0.58 14.69
CA VAL A 42 4.17 0.13 14.51
C VAL A 42 5.25 -0.86 14.07
N GLY A 43 6.10 -0.46 13.13
CA GLY A 43 7.15 -1.31 12.56
C GLY A 43 6.70 -2.13 11.34
N THR A 44 5.40 -2.16 11.02
CA THR A 44 4.92 -2.77 9.77
C THR A 44 5.11 -1.83 8.57
N GLY A 45 5.16 -2.41 7.36
CA GLY A 45 5.15 -1.62 6.13
C GLY A 45 3.93 -0.70 6.03
N ALA A 46 2.74 -1.20 6.40
CA ALA A 46 1.51 -0.40 6.41
C ALA A 46 1.62 0.86 7.30
N TYR A 47 2.23 0.74 8.48
CA TYR A 47 2.48 1.89 9.34
C TYR A 47 3.45 2.90 8.70
N GLN A 48 4.52 2.41 8.07
CA GLN A 48 5.48 3.26 7.37
C GLN A 48 4.84 4.04 6.22
N TYR A 49 4.02 3.36 5.40
CA TYR A 49 3.24 4.01 4.33
C TYR A 49 2.31 5.08 4.91
N ALA A 50 1.48 4.74 5.89
CA ALA A 50 0.52 5.66 6.49
C ALA A 50 1.22 6.88 7.10
N SER A 51 2.36 6.70 7.76
CA SER A 51 3.16 7.79 8.34
C SER A 51 3.69 8.75 7.26
N ALA A 52 4.32 8.23 6.21
CA ALA A 52 4.83 9.06 5.12
C ALA A 52 3.70 9.82 4.39
N ILE A 53 2.59 9.13 4.12
CA ILE A 53 1.42 9.71 3.45
C ILE A 53 0.77 10.80 4.31
N SER A 54 0.60 10.57 5.63
CA SER A 54 0.03 11.56 6.54
C SER A 54 0.83 12.86 6.59
N ASN A 55 2.17 12.78 6.57
CA ASN A 55 3.03 13.96 6.53
C ASN A 55 2.77 14.83 5.30
N VAL A 56 2.53 14.21 4.14
CA VAL A 56 2.24 14.91 2.89
C VAL A 56 0.80 15.44 2.88
N PHE A 57 -0.16 14.66 3.38
CA PHE A 57 -1.56 15.07 3.48
C PHE A 57 -1.73 16.32 4.35
N LEU A 58 -1.07 16.37 5.51
CA LEU A 58 -1.14 17.51 6.44
C LEU A 58 -0.72 18.83 5.79
N LYS A 59 0.20 18.81 4.82
CA LYS A 59 0.62 20.01 4.09
C LYS A 59 -0.45 20.57 3.16
N GLY A 60 -1.36 19.75 2.69
CA GLY A 60 -2.45 20.15 1.81
C GLY A 60 -3.75 20.50 2.55
N LEU A 61 -3.82 20.22 3.85
CA LEU A 61 -4.98 20.50 4.68
C LEU A 61 -4.89 21.90 5.32
N PRO A 62 -6.03 22.50 5.75
CA PRO A 62 -6.04 23.77 6.46
C PRO A 62 -5.15 23.75 7.70
N GLU A 63 -4.54 24.90 8.01
CA GLU A 63 -3.65 25.03 9.18
C GLU A 63 -4.34 24.62 10.49
N GLY A 64 -3.67 23.79 11.27
CA GLY A 64 -4.17 23.23 12.52
C GLY A 64 -5.09 22.00 12.34
N SER A 65 -5.17 21.43 11.13
CA SER A 65 -5.73 20.10 10.90
C SER A 65 -4.82 19.02 11.49
N ASN A 66 -5.39 17.85 11.79
CA ASN A 66 -4.68 16.71 12.35
C ASN A 66 -5.06 15.40 11.66
N ILE A 67 -4.12 14.46 11.59
CA ILE A 67 -4.34 13.07 11.16
C ILE A 67 -3.77 12.14 12.24
N ASP A 68 -4.66 11.42 12.92
CA ASP A 68 -4.29 10.47 13.95
C ASP A 68 -4.09 9.08 13.32
N LEU A 69 -2.90 8.50 13.48
CA LEU A 69 -2.63 7.12 13.09
C LEU A 69 -3.16 6.18 14.18
N THR A 70 -4.08 5.29 13.81
CA THR A 70 -4.59 4.23 14.70
C THR A 70 -4.13 2.86 14.21
N THR A 71 -3.95 1.90 15.11
CA THR A 71 -3.44 0.55 14.77
C THR A 71 -4.56 -0.48 14.63
N GLU A 72 -5.72 -0.05 14.14
CA GLU A 72 -6.95 -0.86 14.10
C GLU A 72 -7.21 -1.52 12.73
N SER A 73 -6.31 -1.32 11.75
CA SER A 73 -6.46 -1.98 10.47
C SER A 73 -6.12 -3.47 10.55
N PRO A 74 -7.04 -4.36 10.14
CA PRO A 74 -6.75 -5.79 10.06
C PRO A 74 -5.82 -6.14 8.88
N GLY A 75 -5.50 -5.18 8.02
CA GLY A 75 -4.75 -5.32 6.78
C GLY A 75 -5.58 -5.02 5.54
N GLY A 76 -4.93 -4.97 4.37
CA GLY A 76 -5.55 -4.49 3.13
C GLY A 76 -6.83 -5.21 2.71
N VAL A 77 -6.95 -6.52 3.03
CA VAL A 77 -8.16 -7.30 2.70
C VAL A 77 -9.35 -6.90 3.57
N GLY A 78 -9.12 -6.67 4.84
CA GLY A 78 -10.19 -6.28 5.78
C GLY A 78 -10.48 -4.77 5.80
N ALA A 79 -9.60 -3.97 5.23
CA ALA A 79 -9.68 -2.51 5.26
C ALA A 79 -11.02 -1.93 4.74
N PRO A 80 -11.60 -2.40 3.61
CA PRO A 80 -12.88 -1.89 3.15
C PRO A 80 -14.02 -2.07 4.16
N ILE A 81 -13.99 -3.14 4.97
CA ILE A 81 -15.00 -3.43 6.00
C ILE A 81 -14.89 -2.44 7.16
N VAL A 82 -13.67 -2.10 7.57
CA VAL A 82 -13.41 -1.10 8.62
C VAL A 82 -13.95 0.26 8.20
N LEU A 83 -13.72 0.63 6.95
CA LEU A 83 -14.22 1.88 6.37
C LEU A 83 -15.74 1.89 6.22
N GLU A 84 -16.36 0.79 5.74
CA GLU A 84 -17.82 0.65 5.63
C GLU A 84 -18.52 0.83 6.98
N ASN A 85 -17.86 0.42 8.09
CA ASN A 85 -18.36 0.56 9.44
C ASN A 85 -18.01 1.93 10.08
N GLU A 86 -17.49 2.89 9.30
CA GLU A 86 -17.12 4.24 9.76
C GLU A 86 -16.16 4.25 10.96
N GLN A 87 -15.26 3.26 11.04
CA GLN A 87 -14.29 3.14 12.14
C GLN A 87 -13.03 3.99 11.92
N CYS A 88 -12.88 4.55 10.72
CA CYS A 88 -11.81 5.49 10.37
C CYS A 88 -12.22 6.34 9.16
N ASP A 89 -11.49 7.42 8.91
CA ASP A 89 -11.70 8.30 7.76
C ASP A 89 -10.86 7.88 6.55
N ILE A 90 -9.66 7.37 6.82
CA ILE A 90 -8.67 6.96 5.82
C ILE A 90 -8.15 5.58 6.20
N ILE A 91 -7.96 4.72 5.20
CA ILE A 91 -7.34 3.41 5.38
C ILE A 91 -6.63 2.99 4.10
N MET A 92 -5.57 2.20 4.22
CA MET A 92 -4.94 1.56 3.06
C MET A 92 -5.50 0.17 2.83
N SER A 93 -5.71 -0.13 1.55
CA SER A 93 -6.07 -1.44 1.03
C SER A 93 -5.17 -1.79 -0.16
N ASN A 94 -5.56 -2.82 -0.90
CA ASN A 94 -5.03 -3.11 -2.22
C ASN A 94 -6.17 -3.04 -3.24
N ALA A 95 -5.88 -2.72 -4.49
CA ALA A 95 -6.88 -2.53 -5.53
C ALA A 95 -7.77 -3.77 -5.73
N GLY A 96 -7.17 -4.98 -5.73
CA GLY A 96 -7.91 -6.24 -5.79
C GLY A 96 -8.92 -6.41 -4.64
N PRO A 97 -8.47 -6.43 -3.38
CA PRO A 97 -9.37 -6.47 -2.22
C PRO A 97 -10.44 -5.40 -2.19
N ALA A 98 -10.10 -4.15 -2.55
CA ALA A 98 -11.09 -3.08 -2.63
C ALA A 98 -12.19 -3.40 -3.66
N LYS A 99 -11.81 -3.86 -4.85
CA LYS A 99 -12.71 -4.28 -5.91
C LYS A 99 -13.58 -5.46 -5.48
N TRP A 100 -12.98 -6.54 -4.97
CA TRP A 100 -13.74 -7.74 -4.54
C TRP A 100 -14.72 -7.43 -3.43
N SER A 101 -14.33 -6.54 -2.50
CA SER A 101 -15.21 -6.10 -1.42
C SER A 101 -16.46 -5.38 -1.95
N GLU A 102 -16.33 -4.55 -3.01
CA GLU A 102 -17.47 -3.85 -3.63
C GLU A 102 -18.33 -4.80 -4.48
N GLU A 103 -17.71 -5.71 -5.24
CA GLU A 103 -18.41 -6.56 -6.21
C GLU A 103 -19.13 -7.76 -5.57
N SER A 104 -18.51 -8.42 -4.60
CA SER A 104 -18.99 -9.69 -4.06
C SER A 104 -18.94 -9.83 -2.55
N GLY A 105 -18.41 -8.82 -1.86
CA GLY A 105 -18.07 -8.93 -0.45
C GLY A 105 -16.77 -9.71 -0.22
N ILE A 106 -16.22 -9.59 0.97
CA ILE A 106 -14.94 -10.20 1.33
C ILE A 106 -14.98 -10.69 2.79
N LEU A 107 -14.21 -11.72 3.12
CA LEU A 107 -14.16 -12.32 4.46
C LEU A 107 -15.54 -12.74 5.00
N GLY A 108 -16.43 -13.21 4.11
CA GLY A 108 -17.79 -13.63 4.48
C GLY A 108 -18.72 -12.48 4.86
N LYS A 109 -18.39 -11.24 4.49
CA LYS A 109 -19.22 -10.05 4.66
C LYS A 109 -19.89 -9.67 3.35
N GLU A 110 -21.01 -8.98 3.46
CA GLU A 110 -21.74 -8.41 2.32
C GLU A 110 -20.88 -7.37 1.56
N PRO A 111 -21.20 -7.11 0.28
CA PRO A 111 -20.52 -6.08 -0.50
C PRO A 111 -20.55 -4.71 0.16
N THR A 112 -19.37 -4.06 0.21
CA THR A 112 -19.24 -2.68 0.70
C THR A 112 -19.81 -1.69 -0.33
N LYS A 113 -20.39 -0.58 0.15
CA LYS A 113 -21.05 0.43 -0.71
C LYS A 113 -20.59 1.86 -0.43
N SER A 114 -19.75 2.02 0.56
CA SER A 114 -19.31 3.33 1.04
C SER A 114 -17.83 3.61 0.77
N THR A 115 -17.14 2.67 0.15
CA THR A 115 -15.72 2.75 -0.14
C THR A 115 -15.45 3.52 -1.43
N THR A 116 -14.60 4.53 -1.36
CA THR A 116 -14.09 5.29 -2.52
C THR A 116 -12.58 5.47 -2.39
N ALA A 117 -11.88 5.77 -3.47
CA ALA A 117 -10.45 5.92 -3.48
C ALA A 117 -10.00 7.38 -3.58
N ILE A 118 -8.89 7.72 -2.94
CA ILE A 118 -8.13 8.95 -3.18
C ILE A 118 -7.09 8.73 -4.28
N ALA A 119 -6.33 7.66 -4.22
CA ALA A 119 -5.27 7.30 -5.17
C ALA A 119 -4.93 5.82 -5.03
N GLY A 120 -4.50 5.21 -6.13
CA GLY A 120 -3.90 3.87 -6.14
C GLY A 120 -2.48 3.88 -6.70
N GLY A 121 -1.89 2.69 -6.88
CA GLY A 121 -0.54 2.57 -7.42
C GLY A 121 0.56 3.07 -6.50
N LEU A 122 0.35 3.01 -5.18
CA LEU A 122 1.25 3.56 -4.18
C LEU A 122 2.46 2.70 -3.86
N GLY A 123 2.56 1.52 -4.43
CA GLY A 123 3.68 0.63 -4.19
C GLY A 123 3.82 -0.39 -5.31
N HIS A 124 4.90 -1.14 -5.25
CA HIS A 124 5.18 -2.24 -6.14
C HIS A 124 5.22 -3.53 -5.31
N ASP A 125 4.03 -3.93 -4.82
CA ASP A 125 3.88 -5.06 -3.93
C ASP A 125 3.59 -6.32 -4.74
N PHE A 126 4.23 -7.42 -4.38
CA PHE A 126 4.16 -8.68 -5.10
C PHE A 126 3.98 -9.87 -4.16
N LEU A 127 3.42 -10.94 -4.68
CA LEU A 127 3.38 -12.24 -4.03
C LEU A 127 4.81 -12.78 -3.93
N ASN A 128 5.28 -12.93 -2.72
CA ASN A 128 6.62 -13.43 -2.41
C ASN A 128 6.51 -14.79 -1.74
N VAL A 129 6.99 -15.84 -2.43
CA VAL A 129 7.04 -17.20 -1.90
C VAL A 129 8.48 -17.53 -1.57
N LEU A 130 8.73 -17.99 -0.35
CA LEU A 130 10.05 -18.34 0.13
C LEU A 130 10.04 -19.74 0.73
N PHE A 131 11.01 -20.57 0.33
CA PHE A 131 11.37 -21.79 1.05
C PHE A 131 12.64 -21.56 1.84
N THR A 132 12.81 -22.24 2.97
CA THR A 132 14.14 -22.32 3.58
C THR A 132 15.05 -23.16 2.68
N LYS A 133 16.32 -22.75 2.54
CA LYS A 133 17.29 -23.56 1.75
C LYS A 133 17.46 -24.95 2.33
N GLU A 134 17.37 -25.09 3.65
CA GLU A 134 17.42 -26.36 4.36
C GLU A 134 16.28 -27.32 3.92
N PHE A 135 15.08 -26.80 3.78
CA PHE A 135 13.93 -27.57 3.25
C PHE A 135 14.22 -28.10 1.84
N VAL A 136 14.70 -27.23 0.95
CA VAL A 136 15.01 -27.61 -0.44
C VAL A 136 16.11 -28.65 -0.48
N ASP A 137 17.20 -28.48 0.28
CA ASP A 137 18.32 -29.43 0.32
C ASP A 137 17.93 -30.80 0.86
N LYS A 138 17.03 -30.83 1.84
CA LYS A 138 16.54 -32.07 2.45
C LYS A 138 15.55 -32.83 1.55
N THR A 139 14.69 -32.14 0.81
CA THR A 139 13.54 -32.74 0.13
C THR A 139 13.71 -32.83 -1.39
N GLY A 140 14.58 -31.99 -1.96
CA GLY A 140 14.68 -31.78 -3.39
C GLY A 140 13.48 -31.04 -4.03
N ILE A 141 12.53 -30.56 -3.21
CA ILE A 141 11.36 -29.81 -3.69
C ILE A 141 11.77 -28.36 -3.92
N THR A 142 11.58 -27.89 -5.16
CA THR A 142 12.00 -26.57 -5.62
C THR A 142 10.84 -25.68 -6.06
N THR A 143 9.64 -26.22 -6.22
CA THR A 143 8.44 -25.47 -6.64
C THR A 143 7.24 -25.77 -5.74
N VAL A 144 6.25 -24.89 -5.74
CA VAL A 144 4.99 -25.13 -5.04
C VAL A 144 4.19 -26.25 -5.70
N GLU A 145 4.29 -26.34 -7.02
CA GLU A 145 3.71 -27.41 -7.83
C GLU A 145 4.18 -28.80 -7.37
N GLU A 146 5.50 -29.00 -7.25
CA GLU A 146 6.09 -30.26 -6.77
C GLU A 146 5.67 -30.60 -5.32
N LEU A 147 5.56 -29.55 -4.47
CA LEU A 147 5.12 -29.70 -3.09
C LEU A 147 3.69 -30.26 -3.03
N VAL A 148 2.79 -29.69 -3.86
CA VAL A 148 1.39 -30.12 -3.94
C VAL A 148 1.25 -31.49 -4.58
N GLU A 149 1.95 -31.76 -5.69
CA GLU A 149 1.94 -33.08 -6.36
C GLU A 149 2.35 -34.21 -5.42
N LYS A 150 3.39 -33.97 -4.61
CA LYS A 150 3.89 -34.94 -3.62
C LYS A 150 3.05 -34.99 -2.34
N LYS A 151 2.07 -34.11 -2.18
CA LYS A 151 1.32 -33.92 -0.92
C LYS A 151 2.25 -33.84 0.29
N TYR A 152 3.33 -33.09 0.15
CA TYR A 152 4.38 -33.02 1.16
C TYR A 152 3.89 -32.32 2.43
N PRO A 153 4.16 -32.86 3.63
CA PRO A 153 3.73 -32.29 4.92
C PRO A 153 4.55 -31.05 5.32
N VAL A 154 4.42 -29.98 4.51
CA VAL A 154 5.15 -28.72 4.69
C VAL A 154 4.64 -27.93 5.90
N ARG A 155 5.55 -27.25 6.61
CA ARG A 155 5.23 -26.32 7.69
C ARG A 155 5.25 -24.91 7.15
N ILE A 156 4.08 -24.26 7.12
CA ILE A 156 3.88 -22.92 6.58
C ILE A 156 3.71 -21.93 7.70
N ALA A 157 4.53 -20.87 7.73
CA ALA A 157 4.29 -19.67 8.53
C ALA A 157 3.77 -18.56 7.62
N ILE A 158 2.56 -18.09 7.86
CA ILE A 158 1.87 -17.13 6.97
C ILE A 158 1.15 -16.05 7.79
N LYS A 159 0.87 -14.92 7.17
CA LYS A 159 0.16 -13.80 7.80
C LYS A 159 -1.22 -14.18 8.32
N LYS A 160 -1.70 -13.41 9.30
CA LYS A 160 -3.06 -13.52 9.85
C LYS A 160 -4.12 -13.23 8.77
N ILE A 161 -5.31 -13.80 8.96
CA ILE A 161 -6.49 -13.52 8.13
C ILE A 161 -6.76 -12.01 8.15
N GLY A 162 -7.20 -11.45 7.02
CA GLY A 162 -7.42 -10.02 6.82
C GLY A 162 -6.27 -9.31 6.11
N THR A 163 -5.11 -9.96 5.98
CA THR A 163 -3.98 -9.45 5.21
C THR A 163 -3.97 -10.03 3.79
N LEU A 164 -3.42 -9.29 2.83
CA LEU A 164 -3.29 -9.79 1.46
C LEU A 164 -2.27 -10.94 1.37
N GLY A 165 -1.24 -10.96 2.22
CA GLY A 165 -0.31 -12.09 2.30
C GLY A 165 -1.00 -13.41 2.63
N ASN A 166 -1.98 -13.40 3.56
CA ASN A 166 -2.80 -14.58 3.84
C ASN A 166 -3.68 -14.96 2.65
N LEU A 167 -4.45 -14.00 2.12
CA LEU A 167 -5.36 -14.26 1.01
C LEU A 167 -4.61 -14.73 -0.24
N ALA A 168 -3.46 -14.15 -0.55
CA ALA A 168 -2.62 -14.56 -1.68
C ALA A 168 -2.12 -16.01 -1.53
N GLY A 169 -1.77 -16.41 -0.30
CA GLY A 169 -1.43 -17.81 -0.02
C GLY A 169 -2.62 -18.76 -0.20
N VAL A 170 -3.81 -18.38 0.26
CA VAL A 170 -5.05 -19.14 0.00
C VAL A 170 -5.28 -19.27 -1.50
N LYS A 171 -5.23 -18.14 -2.24
CA LYS A 171 -5.43 -18.13 -3.69
C LYS A 171 -4.37 -18.94 -4.44
N LEU A 172 -3.12 -18.92 -4.00
CA LEU A 172 -2.07 -19.74 -4.59
C LEU A 172 -2.41 -21.25 -4.49
N PHE A 173 -2.76 -21.73 -3.31
CA PHE A 173 -3.13 -23.15 -3.15
C PHE A 173 -4.45 -23.51 -3.84
N GLU A 174 -5.42 -22.58 -3.91
CA GLU A 174 -6.66 -22.77 -4.69
C GLU A 174 -6.39 -22.99 -6.19
N THR A 175 -5.29 -22.47 -6.77
CA THR A 175 -4.93 -22.75 -8.18
C THR A 175 -4.68 -24.22 -8.45
N PHE A 176 -4.36 -24.99 -7.41
CA PHE A 176 -4.13 -26.43 -7.43
C PHE A 176 -5.32 -27.24 -6.89
N GLY A 177 -6.42 -26.57 -6.50
CA GLY A 177 -7.56 -27.22 -5.84
C GLY A 177 -7.24 -27.70 -4.42
N VAL A 178 -6.28 -27.06 -3.75
CA VAL A 178 -5.77 -27.42 -2.41
C VAL A 178 -6.11 -26.31 -1.42
N THR A 179 -6.49 -26.71 -0.22
CA THR A 179 -6.75 -25.81 0.92
C THR A 179 -5.66 -25.92 1.98
N PHE A 180 -5.63 -25.03 2.93
CA PHE A 180 -4.75 -25.16 4.10
C PHE A 180 -5.10 -26.38 4.97
N ASP A 181 -6.36 -26.83 4.95
CA ASP A 181 -6.76 -28.04 5.66
C ASP A 181 -6.23 -29.30 4.98
N ASP A 182 -6.12 -29.29 3.65
CA ASP A 182 -5.44 -30.37 2.94
C ASP A 182 -3.96 -30.46 3.34
N ILE A 183 -3.25 -29.33 3.42
CA ILE A 183 -1.86 -29.28 3.92
C ILE A 183 -1.75 -29.91 5.31
N ARG A 184 -2.67 -29.57 6.22
CA ARG A 184 -2.73 -30.15 7.57
C ARG A 184 -3.02 -31.67 7.52
N SER A 185 -3.91 -32.09 6.63
CA SER A 185 -4.25 -33.52 6.44
C SER A 185 -3.08 -34.35 5.94
N TRP A 186 -2.12 -33.74 5.21
CA TRP A 186 -0.89 -34.39 4.76
C TRP A 186 0.14 -34.52 5.90
N GLY A 187 -0.14 -33.97 7.09
CA GLY A 187 0.76 -33.94 8.26
C GLY A 187 1.59 -32.66 8.35
N GLY A 188 1.33 -31.67 7.52
CA GLY A 188 1.93 -30.34 7.58
C GLY A 188 1.29 -29.44 8.64
N SER A 189 1.75 -28.18 8.71
CA SER A 189 1.12 -27.14 9.54
C SER A 189 0.96 -25.84 8.78
N VAL A 190 -0.03 -25.03 9.20
CA VAL A 190 -0.21 -23.67 8.72
C VAL A 190 -0.44 -22.78 9.94
N ASP A 191 0.59 -21.99 10.26
CA ASP A 191 0.61 -21.09 11.41
C ASP A 191 0.33 -19.66 10.99
N LEU A 192 -0.76 -19.06 11.50
CA LEU A 192 -1.20 -17.70 11.20
C LEU A 192 -0.56 -16.71 12.17
N LEU A 193 0.42 -15.94 11.71
CA LEU A 193 1.34 -15.17 12.55
C LEU A 193 1.44 -13.70 12.12
N GLY A 194 1.97 -12.86 13.01
CA GLY A 194 2.47 -11.53 12.66
C GLY A 194 3.82 -11.61 11.94
N GLY A 195 4.23 -10.52 11.27
CA GLY A 195 5.45 -10.52 10.44
C GLY A 195 6.72 -10.90 11.19
N ASP A 196 6.94 -10.36 12.39
CA ASP A 196 8.12 -10.70 13.22
C ASP A 196 8.13 -12.16 13.64
N ALA A 197 6.97 -12.71 14.01
CA ALA A 197 6.85 -14.10 14.39
C ALA A 197 7.10 -15.06 13.21
N ILE A 198 6.69 -14.72 11.99
CA ILE A 198 7.00 -15.48 10.77
C ILE A 198 8.51 -15.57 10.58
N LYS A 199 9.20 -14.43 10.67
CA LYS A 199 10.66 -14.37 10.58
C LYS A 199 11.33 -15.30 11.61
N ILE A 200 10.94 -15.19 12.87
CA ILE A 200 11.47 -16.03 13.97
C ILE A 200 11.19 -17.52 13.72
N TYR A 201 9.98 -17.88 13.29
CA TYR A 201 9.63 -19.28 12.99
C TYR A 201 10.52 -19.88 11.91
N LEU A 202 10.82 -19.13 10.86
CA LEU A 202 11.72 -19.59 9.80
C LEU A 202 13.16 -19.67 10.30
N GLN A 203 13.65 -18.66 11.04
CA GLN A 203 14.99 -18.65 11.62
C GLN A 203 15.22 -19.85 12.56
N ASP A 204 14.24 -20.16 13.40
CA ASP A 204 14.28 -21.26 14.37
C ASP A 204 14.05 -22.65 13.74
N GLY A 205 13.77 -22.72 12.42
CA GLY A 205 13.46 -24.00 11.75
C GLY A 205 12.09 -24.58 12.15
N LYS A 206 11.17 -23.76 12.66
CA LYS A 206 9.78 -24.16 12.98
C LYS A 206 8.88 -24.17 11.76
N ALA A 207 9.27 -23.47 10.69
CA ALA A 207 8.59 -23.44 9.40
C ALA A 207 9.57 -23.72 8.26
N ASP A 208 9.05 -24.27 7.16
CA ASP A 208 9.78 -24.62 5.94
C ASP A 208 9.57 -23.58 4.85
N MET A 209 8.41 -22.90 4.84
CA MET A 209 8.08 -21.88 3.86
C MET A 209 7.24 -20.75 4.45
N THR A 210 7.25 -19.65 3.74
CA THR A 210 6.31 -18.53 3.94
C THR A 210 5.79 -18.02 2.61
N ILE A 211 4.62 -17.42 2.66
CA ILE A 211 3.99 -16.69 1.57
C ILE A 211 3.55 -15.35 2.12
N ASP A 212 3.92 -14.28 1.45
CA ASP A 212 3.51 -12.92 1.83
C ASP A 212 3.24 -12.07 0.59
N HIS A 213 2.62 -10.93 0.76
CA HIS A 213 2.45 -9.92 -0.26
C HIS A 213 3.15 -8.66 0.24
N VAL A 214 4.26 -8.31 -0.36
CA VAL A 214 5.21 -7.31 0.15
C VAL A 214 5.85 -6.51 -0.98
N ALA A 215 6.32 -5.31 -0.65
CA ALA A 215 7.21 -4.53 -1.52
C ALA A 215 8.68 -4.94 -1.35
N ALA A 216 9.50 -4.63 -2.35
CA ALA A 216 10.94 -4.70 -2.27
C ALA A 216 11.47 -3.92 -1.05
N GLY A 217 12.46 -4.47 -0.37
CA GLY A 217 13.05 -3.84 0.84
C GLY A 217 12.21 -3.96 2.11
N GLN A 218 11.13 -4.74 2.11
CA GLN A 218 10.35 -4.99 3.32
C GLN A 218 11.24 -5.55 4.43
N ALA A 219 11.22 -4.89 5.61
CA ALA A 219 12.23 -5.08 6.65
C ALA A 219 12.37 -6.53 7.15
N ASN A 220 11.25 -7.20 7.46
CA ASN A 220 11.30 -8.57 7.98
C ASN A 220 11.83 -9.58 6.94
N THR A 221 11.45 -9.43 5.67
CA THR A 221 11.96 -10.29 4.58
C THR A 221 13.44 -10.02 4.33
N THR A 222 13.83 -8.76 4.33
CA THR A 222 15.25 -8.36 4.18
C THR A 222 16.10 -8.98 5.28
N GLU A 223 15.71 -8.81 6.56
CA GLU A 223 16.43 -9.39 7.70
C GLU A 223 16.45 -10.91 7.65
N LEU A 224 15.32 -11.55 7.30
CA LEU A 224 15.26 -13.00 7.14
C LEU A 224 16.28 -13.48 6.11
N CYS A 225 16.30 -12.88 4.93
CA CYS A 225 17.22 -13.28 3.85
C CYS A 225 18.70 -12.96 4.16
N MET A 226 18.96 -12.02 5.06
CA MET A 226 20.32 -11.76 5.54
C MET A 226 20.79 -12.75 6.60
N THR A 227 19.87 -13.30 7.41
CA THR A 227 20.17 -14.13 8.58
C THR A 227 19.96 -15.62 8.34
N LYS A 228 19.18 -16.00 7.33
CA LYS A 228 18.92 -17.38 6.93
C LYS A 228 18.98 -17.52 5.40
N ALA A 229 19.60 -18.59 4.94
CA ALA A 229 19.60 -18.94 3.53
C ALA A 229 18.18 -19.31 3.07
N MET A 230 17.64 -18.53 2.13
CA MET A 230 16.32 -18.74 1.55
C MET A 230 16.44 -19.19 0.09
N TYR A 231 15.44 -19.89 -0.38
CA TYR A 231 15.25 -20.27 -1.77
C TYR A 231 13.99 -19.60 -2.32
N PHE A 232 14.05 -19.14 -3.54
CA PHE A 232 13.02 -18.34 -4.20
C PHE A 232 12.41 -19.17 -5.34
N PRO A 233 11.30 -19.89 -5.10
CA PRO A 233 10.66 -20.72 -6.12
C PRO A 233 10.05 -19.85 -7.21
N GLN A 234 10.18 -20.29 -8.47
CA GLN A 234 9.46 -19.71 -9.59
C GLN A 234 8.11 -20.43 -9.74
N LEU A 235 7.01 -19.69 -9.73
CA LEU A 235 5.68 -20.22 -10.08
C LEU A 235 5.59 -20.48 -11.58
N SER A 236 4.88 -21.53 -11.97
CA SER A 236 4.62 -21.83 -13.38
C SER A 236 3.76 -20.75 -14.04
N GLN A 237 3.86 -20.59 -15.36
CA GLN A 237 3.02 -19.63 -16.08
C GLN A 237 1.53 -19.94 -15.93
N ASP A 238 1.15 -21.21 -15.83
CA ASP A 238 -0.24 -21.62 -15.57
C ASP A 238 -0.73 -21.14 -14.21
N THR A 239 0.08 -21.32 -13.16
CA THR A 239 -0.21 -20.80 -11.82
C THR A 239 -0.35 -19.28 -11.81
N LEU A 240 0.56 -18.56 -12.49
CA LEU A 240 0.48 -17.11 -12.61
C LEU A 240 -0.78 -16.66 -13.36
N ASN A 241 -1.16 -17.35 -14.45
CA ASN A 241 -2.38 -17.05 -15.19
C ASN A 241 -3.64 -17.26 -14.34
N LYS A 242 -3.69 -18.33 -13.54
CA LYS A 242 -4.81 -18.58 -12.62
C LYS A 242 -4.92 -17.52 -11.54
N LEU A 243 -3.79 -17.06 -10.99
CA LEU A 243 -3.75 -15.95 -10.03
C LEU A 243 -4.19 -14.63 -10.68
N ALA A 244 -3.75 -14.35 -11.93
CA ALA A 244 -4.20 -13.18 -12.66
C ALA A 244 -5.72 -13.20 -12.92
N ASN A 245 -6.29 -14.36 -13.28
CA ASN A 245 -7.72 -14.53 -13.43
C ASN A 245 -8.48 -14.37 -12.09
N ALA A 246 -7.82 -14.62 -10.96
CA ALA A 246 -8.37 -14.37 -9.64
C ALA A 246 -8.30 -12.87 -9.23
N GLY A 247 -7.74 -11.99 -10.07
CA GLY A 247 -7.74 -10.54 -9.88
C GLY A 247 -6.43 -9.94 -9.38
N PHE A 248 -5.32 -10.67 -9.49
CA PHE A 248 -3.98 -10.12 -9.31
C PHE A 248 -3.43 -9.60 -10.63
N ASP A 249 -2.50 -8.66 -10.58
CA ASP A 249 -1.76 -8.15 -11.73
C ASP A 249 -0.41 -8.88 -11.87
N TYR A 250 0.05 -9.11 -13.11
CA TYR A 250 1.41 -9.60 -13.33
C TYR A 250 2.43 -8.58 -12.88
N ILE A 251 3.46 -9.07 -12.20
CA ILE A 251 4.55 -8.25 -11.68
C ILE A 251 5.83 -9.08 -11.62
N ASP A 252 6.96 -8.47 -11.89
CA ASP A 252 8.25 -9.10 -11.74
C ASP A 252 8.92 -8.64 -10.43
N ILE A 253 9.58 -9.55 -9.75
CA ILE A 253 10.48 -9.24 -8.64
C ILE A 253 11.88 -9.11 -9.23
N ASP A 254 12.42 -7.92 -9.22
CA ASP A 254 13.73 -7.64 -9.80
C ASP A 254 14.83 -8.49 -9.17
N ALA A 255 15.82 -8.87 -9.98
CA ALA A 255 16.99 -9.59 -9.47
C ALA A 255 17.68 -8.79 -8.36
N ASN A 256 18.20 -9.48 -7.37
CA ASN A 256 18.86 -8.91 -6.19
C ASN A 256 17.94 -8.05 -5.28
N THR A 257 16.63 -8.20 -5.38
CA THR A 257 15.69 -7.62 -4.41
C THR A 257 15.97 -8.13 -3.00
N TRP A 258 16.31 -9.40 -2.86
CA TRP A 258 16.65 -10.05 -1.60
C TRP A 258 18.05 -10.68 -1.64
N ASN A 259 18.71 -10.78 -0.49
CA ASN A 259 19.97 -11.51 -0.40
C ASN A 259 19.78 -12.98 -0.82
N GLY A 260 20.59 -13.46 -1.77
CA GLY A 260 20.49 -14.80 -2.33
C GLY A 260 19.54 -14.96 -3.53
N GLN A 261 18.75 -13.95 -3.88
CA GLN A 261 17.92 -13.94 -5.08
C GLN A 261 18.69 -13.30 -6.24
N THR A 262 19.22 -14.11 -7.13
CA THR A 262 20.08 -13.64 -8.23
C THR A 262 19.34 -13.42 -9.55
N ASN A 263 18.15 -13.99 -9.72
CA ASN A 263 17.37 -13.92 -10.94
C ASN A 263 16.10 -13.11 -10.76
N VAL A 264 15.57 -12.55 -11.84
CA VAL A 264 14.20 -12.02 -11.87
C VAL A 264 13.22 -13.16 -11.61
N ILE A 265 12.23 -12.93 -10.77
CA ILE A 265 11.16 -13.88 -10.47
C ILE A 265 9.86 -13.31 -11.01
N LYS A 266 9.20 -14.05 -11.88
CA LYS A 266 7.86 -13.71 -12.33
C LYS A 266 6.85 -14.03 -11.25
N SER A 267 6.00 -13.06 -10.92
CA SER A 267 5.02 -13.15 -9.86
C SER A 267 3.74 -12.42 -10.23
N VAL A 268 2.87 -12.25 -9.27
CA VAL A 268 1.67 -11.41 -9.34
C VAL A 268 1.58 -10.53 -8.10
N GLY A 269 0.81 -9.46 -8.17
CA GLY A 269 0.63 -8.56 -7.04
C GLY A 269 -0.69 -7.80 -7.10
N SER A 270 -0.88 -6.89 -6.17
CA SER A 270 -2.00 -5.96 -6.17
C SER A 270 -1.53 -4.64 -5.58
N GLN A 271 -1.69 -3.58 -6.35
CA GLN A 271 -1.23 -2.24 -5.99
C GLN A 271 -1.92 -1.72 -4.73
N GLN A 272 -1.21 -0.95 -3.92
CA GLN A 272 -1.80 -0.31 -2.77
C GLN A 272 -2.67 0.89 -3.17
N VAL A 273 -3.78 1.05 -2.45
CA VAL A 273 -4.78 2.10 -2.66
C VAL A 273 -5.12 2.77 -1.33
N ILE A 274 -5.28 4.09 -1.35
CA ILE A 274 -5.83 4.85 -0.22
C ILE A 274 -7.33 4.94 -0.41
N LEU A 275 -8.04 4.42 0.57
CA LEU A 275 -9.51 4.42 0.62
C LEU A 275 -10.00 5.43 1.65
N VAL A 276 -11.13 6.04 1.32
CA VAL A 276 -11.88 6.95 2.19
C VAL A 276 -13.37 6.63 2.08
N HIS A 277 -14.13 6.99 3.12
CA HIS A 277 -15.58 6.85 3.08
C HIS A 277 -16.18 7.85 2.06
N LYS A 278 -17.18 7.43 1.30
CA LYS A 278 -17.86 8.25 0.27
C LYS A 278 -18.43 9.57 0.77
N ASN A 279 -18.71 9.67 2.09
CA ASN A 279 -19.22 10.86 2.73
C ASN A 279 -18.14 11.85 3.19
N MET A 280 -16.85 11.55 2.95
CA MET A 280 -15.79 12.53 3.17
C MET A 280 -16.11 13.83 2.41
N ASP A 281 -15.79 14.97 3.00
CA ASP A 281 -15.97 16.25 2.32
C ASP A 281 -15.18 16.34 1.02
N ASN A 282 -15.80 16.87 -0.02
CA ASN A 282 -15.19 16.94 -1.35
C ASN A 282 -13.92 17.78 -1.41
N ASP A 283 -13.84 18.88 -0.68
CA ASP A 283 -12.67 19.74 -0.67
C ASP A 283 -11.54 19.10 0.15
N THR A 284 -11.87 18.37 1.21
CA THR A 284 -10.92 17.52 1.94
C THR A 284 -10.34 16.45 1.03
N ALA A 285 -11.18 15.65 0.36
CA ALA A 285 -10.71 14.60 -0.55
C ALA A 285 -9.90 15.15 -1.73
N TYR A 286 -10.28 16.31 -2.26
CA TYR A 286 -9.51 17.03 -3.28
C TYR A 286 -8.11 17.40 -2.75
N SER A 287 -8.03 17.96 -1.54
CA SER A 287 -6.78 18.37 -0.90
C SER A 287 -5.86 17.18 -0.64
N LEU A 288 -6.42 16.02 -0.22
CA LEU A 288 -5.65 14.78 -0.05
C LEU A 288 -5.06 14.29 -1.39
N ALA A 289 -5.87 14.23 -2.46
CA ALA A 289 -5.39 13.82 -3.79
C ALA A 289 -4.32 14.78 -4.33
N LYS A 290 -4.54 16.08 -4.17
CA LYS A 290 -3.61 17.12 -4.61
C LYS A 290 -2.27 17.03 -3.89
N SER A 291 -2.29 17.02 -2.56
CA SER A 291 -1.06 16.97 -1.76
C SER A 291 -0.26 15.70 -2.01
N LEU A 292 -0.94 14.55 -2.16
CA LEU A 292 -0.28 13.29 -2.50
C LEU A 292 0.45 13.36 -3.84
N CYS A 293 -0.25 13.84 -4.89
CA CYS A 293 0.32 13.91 -6.23
C CYS A 293 1.43 14.95 -6.36
N GLU A 294 1.25 16.13 -5.77
CA GLU A 294 2.26 17.21 -5.77
C GLU A 294 3.43 16.91 -4.83
N GLY A 295 3.21 16.09 -3.79
CA GLY A 295 4.23 15.62 -2.85
C GLY A 295 4.97 14.35 -3.25
N LYS A 296 4.88 13.89 -4.50
CA LYS A 296 5.47 12.63 -4.99
C LYS A 296 6.95 12.47 -4.60
N ASP A 297 7.76 13.50 -4.84
CA ASP A 297 9.21 13.43 -4.60
C ASP A 297 9.51 13.35 -3.09
N GLU A 298 8.71 14.00 -2.28
CA GLU A 298 8.80 13.90 -0.83
C GLU A 298 8.41 12.52 -0.32
N LEU A 299 7.33 11.94 -0.84
CA LEU A 299 6.93 10.56 -0.54
C LEU A 299 8.08 9.59 -0.82
N ALA A 300 8.68 9.69 -2.01
CA ALA A 300 9.80 8.85 -2.41
C ALA A 300 11.03 9.04 -1.50
N SER A 301 11.27 10.25 -1.00
CA SER A 301 12.37 10.54 -0.06
C SER A 301 12.13 9.97 1.34
N GLN A 302 10.88 9.92 1.79
CA GLN A 302 10.52 9.37 3.10
C GLN A 302 10.46 7.84 3.10
N LEU A 303 10.00 7.23 2.00
CA LEU A 303 9.87 5.79 1.86
C LEU A 303 10.15 5.37 0.40
N ALA A 304 11.26 4.70 0.17
CA ALA A 304 11.70 4.29 -1.17
C ALA A 304 10.63 3.48 -1.94
N ALA A 305 9.81 2.68 -1.24
CA ALA A 305 8.72 1.93 -1.85
C ALA A 305 7.65 2.84 -2.51
N LEU A 306 7.55 4.11 -2.10
CA LEU A 306 6.64 5.11 -2.71
C LEU A 306 7.22 5.75 -3.98
N SER A 307 8.47 5.46 -4.37
CA SER A 307 9.07 5.99 -5.61
C SER A 307 8.33 5.52 -6.88
N TYR A 308 7.62 4.40 -6.80
CA TYR A 308 6.80 3.88 -7.90
C TYR A 308 5.49 4.65 -8.12
N PHE A 309 5.07 5.49 -7.15
CA PHE A 309 3.84 6.26 -7.27
C PHE A 309 3.87 7.18 -8.50
N ASN A 310 2.87 7.03 -9.36
CA ASN A 310 2.72 7.83 -10.57
C ASN A 310 1.39 8.60 -10.56
N PRO A 311 1.41 9.92 -10.28
CA PRO A 311 0.21 10.76 -10.27
C PRO A 311 -0.66 10.66 -11.53
N ALA A 312 -0.04 10.50 -12.71
CA ALA A 312 -0.76 10.46 -13.97
C ALA A 312 -1.66 9.22 -14.13
N THR A 313 -1.40 8.15 -13.40
CA THR A 313 -2.18 6.91 -13.45
C THR A 313 -2.91 6.59 -12.16
N ALA A 314 -2.58 7.29 -11.07
CA ALA A 314 -3.05 6.97 -9.71
C ALA A 314 -4.58 6.99 -9.54
N GLY A 315 -5.30 7.75 -10.37
CA GLY A 315 -6.76 7.81 -10.38
C GLY A 315 -7.43 6.80 -11.32
N THR A 316 -6.69 5.95 -12.03
CA THR A 316 -7.29 5.01 -12.97
C THR A 316 -7.94 3.82 -12.26
N PRO A 317 -9.03 3.23 -12.82
CA PRO A 317 -9.68 2.05 -12.22
C PRO A 317 -8.74 0.87 -11.97
N ALA A 318 -7.75 0.68 -12.83
CA ALA A 318 -6.74 -0.37 -12.67
C ALA A 318 -5.89 -0.18 -11.39
N GLN A 319 -5.64 1.08 -11.01
CA GLN A 319 -4.85 1.39 -9.81
C GLN A 319 -5.69 1.46 -8.55
N THR A 320 -6.96 1.86 -8.65
CA THR A 320 -7.81 2.09 -7.47
C THR A 320 -8.67 0.89 -7.09
N GLY A 321 -9.06 0.07 -8.06
CA GLY A 321 -9.98 -1.06 -7.87
C GLY A 321 -11.44 -0.65 -7.61
N VAL A 322 -11.66 0.55 -7.08
CA VAL A 322 -12.98 1.15 -6.81
C VAL A 322 -13.05 2.56 -7.39
N LYS A 323 -14.23 3.15 -7.40
CA LYS A 323 -14.42 4.52 -7.89
C LYS A 323 -13.63 5.53 -7.06
N LEU A 324 -13.14 6.57 -7.70
CA LEU A 324 -12.59 7.72 -6.99
C LEU A 324 -13.66 8.43 -6.17
N HIS A 325 -13.24 9.01 -5.04
CA HIS A 325 -14.04 10.01 -4.36
C HIS A 325 -14.24 11.24 -5.28
N PRO A 326 -15.44 11.86 -5.32
CA PRO A 326 -15.71 12.97 -6.25
C PRO A 326 -14.70 14.13 -6.13
N GLY A 327 -14.23 14.44 -4.93
CA GLY A 327 -13.18 15.45 -4.70
C GLY A 327 -11.84 15.06 -5.33
N ALA A 328 -11.43 13.80 -5.19
CA ALA A 328 -10.21 13.30 -5.81
C ALA A 328 -10.34 13.26 -7.34
N GLU A 329 -11.47 12.80 -7.86
CA GLU A 329 -11.75 12.77 -9.30
C GLU A 329 -11.65 14.18 -9.91
N ARG A 330 -12.20 15.20 -9.22
CA ARG A 330 -12.08 16.61 -9.64
C ARG A 330 -10.62 17.01 -9.81
N TYR A 331 -9.74 16.71 -8.87
CA TYR A 331 -8.31 17.01 -8.96
C TYR A 331 -7.68 16.35 -10.19
N TYR A 332 -7.89 15.02 -10.38
CA TYR A 332 -7.30 14.29 -11.51
C TYR A 332 -7.77 14.82 -12.88
N LYS A 333 -9.05 15.23 -12.98
CA LYS A 333 -9.59 15.86 -14.20
C LYS A 333 -8.97 17.24 -14.45
N GLU A 334 -8.85 18.07 -13.43
CA GLU A 334 -8.22 19.39 -13.52
C GLU A 334 -6.75 19.31 -13.95
N LYS A 335 -6.03 18.27 -13.54
CA LYS A 335 -4.65 18.04 -14.00
C LYS A 335 -4.55 17.37 -15.37
N GLY A 336 -5.66 16.96 -15.96
CA GLY A 336 -5.68 16.25 -17.24
C GLY A 336 -5.21 14.79 -17.16
N TYR A 337 -5.16 14.21 -15.96
CA TYR A 337 -4.79 12.81 -15.72
C TYR A 337 -5.97 11.85 -16.00
N LEU A 338 -7.19 12.36 -15.92
CA LEU A 338 -8.43 11.68 -16.31
C LEU A 338 -9.19 12.52 -17.35
N LYS A 339 -9.95 11.83 -18.21
CA LYS A 339 -10.82 12.43 -19.24
C LYS A 339 -12.16 12.86 -18.65
#